data_cbe403ef1fa9d7ee057de83fb5dfe966
#
_entry.id   cbe403ef1fa9d7ee057de83fb5dfe966
#
_cell.length_a   1.000
_cell.length_b   1.000
_cell.length_c   1.000
_cell.angle_alpha   90.00
_cell.angle_beta   90.00
_cell.angle_gamma   90.00
#
_symmetry.space_group_name_H-M   'P 1'
#
loop_
_entity.id
_entity.type
_entity.pdbx_description
1 polymer ?
#
loop_
_entity_poly.entity_id
_entity_poly.type
_entity_poly.pdbx_seq_one_letter_code
_entity_poly.pdbx_strand_id
1 'polypeptide(L)'
;MNWFVRILGLGAAPFVGFFLVLWGACFPAAAQSRYESVFNGHKIIYPQSSIPQPGRHHTNYFFVDSDAPQSSPPSGVETPGSLACVYKLVSGPTGCPVATSTAVPTGGWGAIAIVDAGDYPTAAADLAAFSSYYGIPPADLTVTWPGTKKPPVYSDWLGEEALDIEWAHAMAPNAKLYLVESSQVNTDPTWAAVQLAASLVAKAGGGVVSMSWGDPEVSQELSWDKYFTNKKVVFFAASGDSGLGVSIYPGASPNVVAVGGTHFNRDSNGNFINEVYYTGGGGGDLSPFEPRPSYQNGVSGIVGSHRGYPDVASDFCCAAIYLQGAWYSIGGTSWASPTFAGIVNAAANKAKGSVAELTMMYSELANPIEYADDFNDITQGAPQCKVGFDECTGIGSARTYAGK
;
A
#
# COMPACT_ATOMS: atom_id res chain seq x y z
N MET A 1 20.35 -10.06 78.39
CA MET A 1 19.46 -9.07 79.02
C MET A 1 18.17 -9.14 78.24
N ASN A 2 17.27 -9.98 78.68
CA ASN A 2 15.91 -9.68 79.19
C ASN A 2 15.01 -9.03 78.13
N TRP A 3 13.91 -9.48 77.79
CA TRP A 3 12.72 -10.20 78.28
C TRP A 3 11.61 -9.87 77.23
N PHE A 4 10.54 -10.50 76.90
CA PHE A 4 9.64 -11.55 77.36
C PHE A 4 8.75 -12.09 76.25
N VAL A 5 8.49 -13.34 76.32
CA VAL A 5 7.46 -14.14 75.70
C VAL A 5 6.05 -13.63 76.01
N ARG A 6 5.10 -13.78 75.07
CA ARG A 6 3.74 -14.27 75.34
C ARG A 6 3.10 -14.97 74.12
N ILE A 7 2.80 -16.22 74.42
CA ILE A 7 1.93 -17.10 73.69
C ILE A 7 0.49 -16.88 74.17
N LEU A 8 -0.48 -17.01 73.28
CA LEU A 8 -1.88 -17.43 73.46
C LEU A 8 -2.65 -16.92 72.22
N GLY A 9 -3.52 -17.63 71.49
CA GLY A 9 -4.16 -18.87 71.76
C GLY A 9 -4.89 -19.35 70.50
N LEU A 10 -5.15 -20.60 70.50
CA LEU A 10 -5.89 -21.37 69.48
C LEU A 10 -7.28 -20.80 69.21
N GLY A 11 -7.59 -20.65 67.92
CA GLY A 11 -8.96 -20.45 67.48
C GLY A 11 -9.22 -21.29 66.22
N ALA A 12 -9.92 -22.41 66.36
CA ALA A 12 -10.39 -23.23 65.26
C ALA A 12 -11.40 -22.46 64.42
N ALA A 13 -11.23 -22.39 63.11
CA ALA A 13 -12.25 -21.93 62.22
C ALA A 13 -12.64 -23.05 61.25
N PRO A 14 -13.94 -23.15 60.89
CA PRO A 14 -14.47 -24.32 60.18
C PRO A 14 -14.12 -24.32 58.70
N PHE A 15 -13.91 -25.50 58.17
CA PHE A 15 -13.83 -25.80 56.72
C PHE A 15 -15.18 -25.41 56.07
N VAL A 16 -15.18 -24.34 55.28
CA VAL A 16 -16.21 -24.06 54.30
C VAL A 16 -15.76 -24.64 52.95
N GLY A 17 -16.40 -25.75 52.58
CA GLY A 17 -16.21 -26.34 51.27
C GLY A 17 -16.74 -25.39 50.21
N PHE A 18 -15.84 -24.83 49.39
CA PHE A 18 -16.24 -24.17 48.17
C PHE A 18 -16.56 -25.21 47.10
N PHE A 19 -17.84 -25.41 46.86
CA PHE A 19 -18.30 -26.03 45.61
C PHE A 19 -18.00 -25.08 44.46
N LEU A 20 -17.00 -25.40 43.63
CA LEU A 20 -16.82 -24.80 42.33
C LEU A 20 -17.94 -25.23 41.41
N VAL A 21 -18.98 -24.42 41.33
CA VAL A 21 -19.97 -24.50 40.23
C VAL A 21 -19.24 -23.91 39.02
N LEU A 22 -18.79 -24.80 38.13
CA LEU A 22 -18.34 -24.41 36.77
C LEU A 22 -19.56 -23.91 36.01
N TRP A 23 -19.85 -22.62 36.15
CA TRP A 23 -20.66 -21.92 35.17
C TRP A 23 -19.81 -21.80 33.89
N GLY A 24 -20.14 -22.57 32.88
CA GLY A 24 -19.68 -22.34 31.53
C GLY A 24 -20.14 -20.95 31.11
N ALA A 25 -19.30 -19.95 31.39
CA ALA A 25 -19.42 -18.66 30.77
C ALA A 25 -19.10 -18.87 29.29
N CYS A 26 -20.16 -18.92 28.45
CA CYS A 26 -20.02 -18.54 27.06
C CYS A 26 -19.48 -17.11 27.07
N PHE A 27 -18.15 -16.97 26.92
CA PHE A 27 -17.59 -15.68 26.59
C PHE A 27 -18.19 -15.31 25.22
N PRO A 28 -18.93 -14.18 25.12
CA PRO A 28 -19.24 -13.66 23.80
C PRO A 28 -17.90 -13.51 23.09
N ALA A 29 -17.82 -13.92 21.82
CA ALA A 29 -16.67 -13.67 20.99
C ALA A 29 -16.26 -12.23 21.25
N ALA A 30 -15.05 -12.03 21.75
CA ALA A 30 -14.56 -10.72 22.07
C ALA A 30 -14.74 -9.90 20.78
N ALA A 31 -15.55 -8.85 20.85
CA ALA A 31 -15.62 -7.88 19.77
C ALA A 31 -14.18 -7.46 19.55
N GLN A 32 -13.61 -7.84 18.38
CA GLN A 32 -12.29 -7.38 18.00
C GLN A 32 -12.35 -5.87 18.11
N SER A 33 -11.47 -5.28 18.91
CA SER A 33 -11.40 -3.84 19.06
C SER A 33 -10.97 -3.30 17.69
N ARG A 34 -11.93 -2.83 16.91
CA ARG A 34 -11.67 -2.17 15.63
C ARG A 34 -10.96 -0.88 15.97
N TYR A 35 -9.80 -0.68 15.38
CA TYR A 35 -9.14 0.61 15.45
C TYR A 35 -9.89 1.55 14.50
N GLU A 36 -10.48 2.60 15.05
CA GLU A 36 -11.28 3.58 14.29
C GLU A 36 -10.69 4.98 14.53
N SER A 37 -10.66 5.78 13.46
CA SER A 37 -10.30 7.20 13.52
C SER A 37 -11.26 8.02 12.64
N VAL A 38 -11.13 9.35 12.66
CA VAL A 38 -11.89 10.24 11.76
C VAL A 38 -10.91 11.12 11.01
N PHE A 39 -11.06 11.17 9.70
CA PHE A 39 -10.28 12.05 8.85
C PHE A 39 -11.17 12.79 7.84
N ASN A 40 -11.06 14.12 7.79
CA ASN A 40 -11.86 14.99 6.92
C ASN A 40 -13.37 14.71 6.96
N GLY A 41 -13.88 14.28 8.13
CA GLY A 41 -15.28 13.94 8.32
C GLY A 41 -15.63 12.48 7.96
N HIS A 42 -14.71 11.72 7.39
CA HIS A 42 -14.87 10.31 7.09
C HIS A 42 -14.43 9.45 8.27
N LYS A 43 -15.19 8.40 8.56
CA LYS A 43 -14.80 7.35 9.52
C LYS A 43 -13.80 6.42 8.83
N ILE A 44 -12.65 6.23 9.47
CA ILE A 44 -11.60 5.32 9.00
C ILE A 44 -11.61 4.07 9.88
N ILE A 45 -11.68 2.90 9.25
CA ILE A 45 -11.75 1.60 9.92
C ILE A 45 -10.60 0.73 9.44
N TYR A 46 -9.63 0.48 10.31
CA TYR A 46 -8.46 -0.33 10.01
C TYR A 46 -8.80 -1.83 10.16
N PRO A 47 -8.55 -2.68 9.15
CA PRO A 47 -8.59 -4.13 9.32
C PRO A 47 -7.47 -4.59 10.25
N GLN A 48 -7.62 -5.80 10.80
CA GLN A 48 -6.61 -6.35 11.72
C GLN A 48 -5.24 -6.51 11.06
N SER A 49 -5.19 -6.78 9.75
CA SER A 49 -3.96 -6.87 8.97
C SER A 49 -3.18 -5.55 8.90
N SER A 50 -3.86 -4.39 8.99
CA SER A 50 -3.22 -3.07 8.96
C SER A 50 -2.76 -2.59 10.35
N ILE A 51 -2.89 -3.42 11.39
CA ILE A 51 -2.39 -3.11 12.74
C ILE A 51 -1.02 -3.76 12.91
N PRO A 52 0.08 -2.98 13.02
CA PRO A 52 1.42 -3.53 13.17
C PRO A 52 1.54 -4.51 14.35
N GLN A 53 2.12 -5.67 14.11
CA GLN A 53 2.37 -6.70 15.11
C GLN A 53 3.80 -7.24 14.97
N PRO A 54 4.53 -7.48 16.07
CA PRO A 54 5.88 -8.00 16.00
C PRO A 54 5.99 -9.31 15.19
N GLY A 55 6.88 -9.32 14.20
CA GLY A 55 7.16 -10.50 13.37
C GLY A 55 6.07 -10.87 12.36
N ARG A 56 5.14 -9.97 12.09
CA ARG A 56 4.11 -10.12 11.04
C ARG A 56 4.09 -8.90 10.14
N HIS A 57 4.15 -9.14 8.83
CA HIS A 57 3.88 -8.08 7.87
C HIS A 57 2.45 -7.55 8.05
N HIS A 58 2.31 -6.25 7.96
CA HIS A 58 1.01 -5.58 8.00
C HIS A 58 0.70 -4.94 6.65
N THR A 59 -0.57 -4.90 6.30
CA THR A 59 -1.10 -4.16 5.15
C THR A 59 -1.14 -2.66 5.46
N ASN A 60 -1.32 -1.84 4.44
CA ASN A 60 -1.37 -0.38 4.58
C ASN A 60 -2.66 0.13 3.93
N TYR A 61 -3.83 -0.41 4.36
CA TYR A 61 -5.13 0.05 3.89
C TYR A 61 -6.16 0.17 5.02
N PHE A 62 -7.23 0.87 4.73
CA PHE A 62 -8.37 1.05 5.62
C PHE A 62 -9.67 1.14 4.81
N PHE A 63 -10.80 0.84 5.46
CA PHE A 63 -12.13 1.12 4.93
C PHE A 63 -12.54 2.55 5.30
N VAL A 64 -13.32 3.19 4.42
CA VAL A 64 -13.81 4.56 4.60
C VAL A 64 -15.32 4.55 4.80
N ASP A 65 -15.77 5.21 5.87
CA ASP A 65 -17.15 5.34 6.33
C ASP A 65 -17.83 4.02 6.74
N SER A 66 -17.56 2.93 6.05
CA SER A 66 -18.15 1.62 6.34
C SER A 66 -17.30 0.47 5.81
N ASP A 67 -17.17 -0.57 6.61
CA ASP A 67 -16.69 -1.90 6.19
C ASP A 67 -17.85 -2.84 5.84
N ALA A 68 -19.07 -2.33 5.72
CA ALA A 68 -20.23 -3.09 5.29
C ALA A 68 -20.33 -3.13 3.75
N PRO A 69 -20.75 -4.30 3.20
CA PRO A 69 -20.90 -4.47 1.76
C PRO A 69 -21.96 -3.54 1.16
N GLN A 70 -21.67 -2.96 -0.01
CA GLN A 70 -22.58 -2.10 -0.75
C GLN A 70 -22.89 -2.70 -2.13
N SER A 71 -24.08 -2.43 -2.66
CA SER A 71 -24.54 -2.94 -3.95
C SER A 71 -24.02 -2.15 -5.15
N SER A 72 -23.46 -0.97 -4.92
CA SER A 72 -22.86 -0.08 -5.93
C SER A 72 -21.64 0.62 -5.34
N PRO A 73 -20.71 1.13 -6.17
CA PRO A 73 -19.60 1.91 -5.67
C PRO A 73 -20.08 3.06 -4.79
N PRO A 74 -19.40 3.34 -3.68
CA PRO A 74 -19.69 4.49 -2.84
C PRO A 74 -19.63 5.79 -3.64
N SER A 75 -20.45 6.76 -3.29
CA SER A 75 -20.44 8.06 -3.97
C SER A 75 -19.25 8.92 -3.53
N GLY A 76 -18.68 9.69 -4.46
CA GLY A 76 -17.62 10.64 -4.15
C GLY A 76 -16.22 10.05 -4.01
N VAL A 77 -16.06 8.75 -4.26
CA VAL A 77 -14.75 8.10 -4.31
C VAL A 77 -14.14 8.17 -5.70
N GLU A 78 -12.81 8.12 -5.78
CA GLU A 78 -12.10 8.08 -7.04
C GLU A 78 -12.43 6.82 -7.84
N THR A 79 -12.50 7.01 -9.16
CA THR A 79 -12.68 5.96 -10.15
C THR A 79 -11.41 5.83 -10.99
N PRO A 80 -11.17 4.71 -11.68
CA PRO A 80 -10.05 4.60 -12.62
C PRO A 80 -9.99 5.74 -13.63
N GLY A 81 -11.15 6.18 -14.13
CA GLY A 81 -11.22 7.28 -15.10
C GLY A 81 -10.93 8.66 -14.48
N SER A 82 -11.43 8.95 -13.26
CA SER A 82 -11.19 10.25 -12.62
C SER A 82 -9.73 10.42 -12.22
N LEU A 83 -9.11 9.38 -11.65
CA LEU A 83 -7.69 9.38 -11.32
C LEU A 83 -6.81 9.51 -12.57
N ALA A 84 -7.08 8.70 -13.61
CA ALA A 84 -6.33 8.77 -14.86
C ALA A 84 -6.47 10.14 -15.56
N CYS A 85 -7.62 10.82 -15.44
CA CYS A 85 -7.82 12.17 -15.93
C CYS A 85 -6.96 13.18 -15.16
N VAL A 86 -6.95 13.13 -13.81
CA VAL A 86 -6.16 14.04 -12.97
C VAL A 86 -4.68 13.91 -13.26
N TYR A 87 -4.18 12.69 -13.35
CA TYR A 87 -2.77 12.42 -13.69
C TYR A 87 -2.46 12.55 -15.19
N LYS A 88 -3.43 13.00 -16.02
CA LYS A 88 -3.26 13.18 -17.47
C LYS A 88 -2.80 11.93 -18.22
N LEU A 89 -3.16 10.77 -17.73
CA LEU A 89 -2.91 9.50 -18.39
C LEU A 89 -3.87 9.26 -19.55
N VAL A 90 -5.03 9.91 -19.50
CA VAL A 90 -6.05 9.91 -20.54
C VAL A 90 -6.61 11.32 -20.74
N SER A 91 -7.20 11.58 -21.91
CA SER A 91 -7.99 12.80 -22.11
C SER A 91 -9.31 12.68 -21.38
N GLY A 92 -9.72 13.73 -20.69
CA GLY A 92 -10.96 13.76 -19.93
C GLY A 92 -11.64 15.15 -19.95
N PRO A 93 -12.81 15.27 -19.31
CA PRO A 93 -13.50 16.55 -19.17
C PRO A 93 -12.70 17.53 -18.31
N THR A 94 -12.91 18.84 -18.53
CA THR A 94 -12.30 19.89 -17.72
C THR A 94 -12.64 19.70 -16.25
N GLY A 95 -11.64 19.80 -15.39
CA GLY A 95 -11.77 19.59 -13.94
C GLY A 95 -11.80 18.11 -13.53
N CYS A 96 -11.74 17.18 -14.46
CA CYS A 96 -11.72 15.73 -14.16
C CYS A 96 -12.78 15.31 -13.11
N PRO A 97 -14.07 15.67 -13.27
CA PRO A 97 -15.08 15.36 -12.26
C PRO A 97 -15.30 13.85 -12.18
N VAL A 98 -15.44 13.30 -10.98
CA VAL A 98 -15.57 11.86 -10.72
C VAL A 98 -16.69 11.21 -11.55
N ALA A 99 -17.86 11.87 -11.60
CA ALA A 99 -19.05 11.31 -12.23
C ALA A 99 -18.99 11.20 -13.77
N THR A 100 -18.12 11.96 -14.43
CA THR A 100 -18.07 12.06 -15.89
C THR A 100 -16.72 11.72 -16.51
N SER A 101 -15.69 11.52 -15.70
CA SER A 101 -14.37 11.04 -16.15
C SER A 101 -14.41 9.52 -16.29
N THR A 102 -14.76 9.03 -17.46
CA THR A 102 -14.98 7.60 -17.74
C THR A 102 -13.92 6.98 -18.64
N ALA A 103 -13.02 7.78 -19.22
CA ALA A 103 -11.92 7.23 -20.01
C ALA A 103 -10.90 6.55 -19.09
N VAL A 104 -10.54 5.32 -19.44
CA VAL A 104 -9.58 4.50 -18.67
C VAL A 104 -8.27 4.33 -19.47
N PRO A 105 -7.13 4.09 -18.80
CA PRO A 105 -5.88 3.75 -19.46
C PRO A 105 -6.02 2.53 -20.38
N THR A 106 -5.17 2.48 -21.42
CA THR A 106 -5.11 1.36 -22.37
C THR A 106 -3.69 0.82 -22.53
N GLY A 107 -2.76 1.27 -21.68
CA GLY A 107 -1.36 0.86 -21.68
C GLY A 107 -1.12 -0.50 -21.01
N GLY A 108 0.14 -0.83 -20.86
CA GLY A 108 0.62 -2.03 -20.19
C GLY A 108 1.49 -2.89 -21.08
N TRP A 109 2.60 -3.40 -20.50
CA TRP A 109 3.51 -4.30 -21.18
C TRP A 109 4.06 -5.35 -20.22
N GLY A 110 4.53 -6.49 -20.76
CA GLY A 110 5.12 -7.56 -19.96
C GLY A 110 4.14 -8.03 -18.88
N ALA A 111 4.51 -7.86 -17.61
CA ALA A 111 3.64 -8.26 -16.51
C ALA A 111 3.71 -7.29 -15.31
N ILE A 112 2.63 -7.31 -14.53
CA ILE A 112 2.57 -6.82 -13.16
C ILE A 112 2.39 -8.04 -12.25
N ALA A 113 3.16 -8.14 -11.17
CA ALA A 113 2.89 -9.10 -10.12
C ALA A 113 2.59 -8.37 -8.81
N ILE A 114 1.52 -8.77 -8.18
CA ILE A 114 1.12 -8.40 -6.83
C ILE A 114 1.61 -9.49 -5.89
N VAL A 115 2.20 -9.13 -4.77
CA VAL A 115 2.64 -10.07 -3.73
C VAL A 115 1.89 -9.79 -2.45
N ASP A 116 0.99 -10.70 -2.08
CA ASP A 116 0.17 -10.62 -0.87
C ASP A 116 0.19 -11.92 -0.09
N ALA A 117 -0.53 -11.98 1.02
CA ALA A 117 -0.58 -13.14 1.87
C ALA A 117 -1.98 -13.73 1.99
N GLY A 118 -2.06 -15.03 1.82
CA GLY A 118 -3.31 -15.79 1.87
C GLY A 118 -3.79 -16.22 0.49
N ASP A 119 -4.91 -16.92 0.47
CA ASP A 119 -5.63 -17.31 -0.73
C ASP A 119 -6.83 -16.38 -0.92
N TYR A 120 -6.97 -15.81 -2.11
CA TYR A 120 -8.13 -15.03 -2.52
C TYR A 120 -9.01 -15.82 -3.50
N PRO A 121 -9.97 -16.63 -3.01
CA PRO A 121 -10.72 -17.55 -3.85
C PRO A 121 -11.58 -16.88 -4.93
N THR A 122 -11.99 -15.63 -4.73
CA THR A 122 -12.85 -14.89 -5.67
C THR A 122 -12.09 -13.89 -6.53
N ALA A 123 -10.76 -13.82 -6.47
CA ALA A 123 -9.92 -12.84 -7.17
C ALA A 123 -10.31 -12.61 -8.63
N ALA A 124 -10.44 -13.68 -9.42
CA ALA A 124 -10.77 -13.55 -10.84
C ALA A 124 -12.20 -13.05 -11.08
N ALA A 125 -13.16 -13.44 -10.24
CA ALA A 125 -14.56 -13.02 -10.37
C ALA A 125 -14.74 -11.56 -9.95
N ASP A 126 -14.10 -11.15 -8.86
CA ASP A 126 -14.19 -9.80 -8.34
C ASP A 126 -13.47 -8.81 -9.27
N LEU A 127 -12.27 -9.13 -9.75
CA LEU A 127 -11.55 -8.33 -10.75
C LEU A 127 -12.35 -8.20 -12.06
N ALA A 128 -13.03 -9.26 -12.50
CA ALA A 128 -13.87 -9.21 -13.69
C ALA A 128 -15.10 -8.29 -13.50
N ALA A 129 -15.71 -8.31 -12.30
CA ALA A 129 -16.83 -7.45 -11.95
C ALA A 129 -16.41 -5.98 -11.90
N PHE A 130 -15.30 -5.67 -11.22
CA PHE A 130 -14.68 -4.35 -11.17
C PHE A 130 -14.37 -3.82 -12.58
N SER A 131 -13.65 -4.62 -13.38
CA SER A 131 -13.26 -4.24 -14.74
C SER A 131 -14.48 -3.99 -15.64
N SER A 132 -15.48 -4.86 -15.57
CA SER A 132 -16.73 -4.70 -16.34
C SER A 132 -17.49 -3.43 -15.97
N TYR A 133 -17.53 -3.10 -14.67
CA TYR A 133 -18.24 -1.90 -14.20
C TYR A 133 -17.60 -0.62 -14.73
N TYR A 134 -16.29 -0.53 -14.73
CA TYR A 134 -15.54 0.65 -15.21
C TYR A 134 -15.19 0.62 -16.69
N GLY A 135 -15.59 -0.41 -17.43
CA GLY A 135 -15.30 -0.54 -18.86
C GLY A 135 -13.82 -0.82 -19.16
N ILE A 136 -13.10 -1.40 -18.19
CA ILE A 136 -11.71 -1.83 -18.36
C ILE A 136 -11.71 -3.18 -19.10
N PRO A 137 -10.76 -3.43 -20.04
CA PRO A 137 -10.62 -4.73 -20.67
C PRO A 137 -10.47 -5.88 -19.67
N PRO A 138 -10.91 -7.11 -20.00
CA PRO A 138 -10.70 -8.27 -19.14
C PRO A 138 -9.22 -8.50 -18.83
N ALA A 139 -8.90 -8.83 -17.58
CA ALA A 139 -7.54 -9.10 -17.13
C ALA A 139 -7.04 -10.49 -17.57
N ASP A 140 -5.76 -10.59 -17.96
CA ASP A 140 -5.03 -11.86 -18.03
C ASP A 140 -4.43 -12.16 -16.64
N LEU A 141 -5.29 -12.59 -15.69
CA LEU A 141 -4.91 -12.88 -14.31
C LEU A 141 -4.46 -14.33 -14.14
N THR A 142 -3.34 -14.52 -13.46
CA THR A 142 -2.88 -15.82 -12.95
C THR A 142 -2.64 -15.72 -11.44
N VAL A 143 -3.38 -16.50 -10.66
CA VAL A 143 -3.15 -16.65 -9.21
C VAL A 143 -2.19 -17.81 -8.98
N THR A 144 -1.15 -17.63 -8.18
CA THR A 144 -0.11 -18.62 -7.93
C THR A 144 0.59 -18.39 -6.57
N TRP A 145 1.37 -19.38 -6.12
CA TRP A 145 2.08 -19.33 -4.84
C TRP A 145 3.39 -20.13 -4.89
N PRO A 146 4.34 -19.85 -3.99
CA PRO A 146 5.54 -20.66 -3.84
C PRO A 146 5.21 -22.10 -3.37
N GLY A 147 5.87 -23.09 -3.98
CA GLY A 147 5.71 -24.48 -3.58
C GLY A 147 4.44 -25.17 -4.11
N THR A 148 3.98 -26.22 -3.42
CA THR A 148 2.89 -27.09 -3.88
C THR A 148 1.60 -26.98 -3.07
N LYS A 149 1.68 -26.36 -1.90
CA LYS A 149 0.53 -26.22 -1.00
C LYS A 149 -0.09 -24.83 -1.16
N LYS A 150 -1.38 -24.79 -1.48
CA LYS A 150 -2.16 -23.56 -1.56
C LYS A 150 -2.16 -22.86 -0.20
N PRO A 151 -2.00 -21.52 -0.16
CA PRO A 151 -2.13 -20.75 1.07
C PRO A 151 -3.49 -20.91 1.75
N PRO A 152 -3.61 -20.72 3.06
CA PRO A 152 -4.92 -20.57 3.70
C PRO A 152 -5.53 -19.21 3.35
N VAL A 153 -6.84 -19.07 3.48
CA VAL A 153 -7.50 -17.78 3.39
C VAL A 153 -7.21 -16.96 4.66
N TYR A 154 -6.71 -15.75 4.50
CA TYR A 154 -6.60 -14.74 5.55
C TYR A 154 -7.66 -13.66 5.30
N SER A 155 -8.78 -13.73 6.02
CA SER A 155 -9.94 -12.88 5.76
C SER A 155 -9.67 -11.38 5.91
N ASP A 156 -8.67 -11.00 6.67
CA ASP A 156 -8.23 -9.62 6.89
C ASP A 156 -7.23 -9.12 5.81
N TRP A 157 -6.81 -10.01 4.88
CA TRP A 157 -5.98 -9.67 3.72
C TRP A 157 -6.75 -9.59 2.40
N LEU A 158 -7.96 -10.13 2.33
CA LEU A 158 -8.75 -10.17 1.08
C LEU A 158 -9.01 -8.79 0.48
N GLY A 159 -9.18 -7.76 1.33
CA GLY A 159 -9.33 -6.38 0.89
C GLY A 159 -8.07 -5.83 0.24
N GLU A 160 -6.90 -6.21 0.75
CA GLU A 160 -5.61 -5.85 0.16
C GLU A 160 -5.45 -6.47 -1.23
N GLU A 161 -5.67 -7.79 -1.33
CA GLU A 161 -5.53 -8.51 -2.58
C GLU A 161 -6.48 -7.99 -3.67
N ALA A 162 -7.74 -7.66 -3.31
CA ALA A 162 -8.71 -7.04 -4.22
C ALA A 162 -8.23 -5.67 -4.70
N LEU A 163 -7.86 -4.81 -3.76
CA LEU A 163 -7.35 -3.47 -4.00
C LEU A 163 -6.19 -3.47 -4.99
N ASP A 164 -5.21 -4.31 -4.73
CA ASP A 164 -3.96 -4.36 -5.47
C ASP A 164 -4.16 -4.81 -6.92
N ILE A 165 -4.88 -5.94 -7.13
CA ILE A 165 -5.09 -6.44 -8.50
C ILE A 165 -6.00 -5.52 -9.32
N GLU A 166 -7.02 -4.91 -8.70
CA GLU A 166 -7.98 -4.04 -9.39
C GLU A 166 -7.33 -2.75 -9.86
N TRP A 167 -6.57 -2.08 -9.00
CA TRP A 167 -5.98 -0.79 -9.33
C TRP A 167 -4.71 -0.89 -10.17
N ALA A 168 -3.89 -1.94 -9.99
CA ALA A 168 -2.80 -2.22 -10.91
C ALA A 168 -3.31 -2.50 -12.33
N HIS A 169 -4.37 -3.32 -12.45
CA HIS A 169 -5.01 -3.61 -13.72
C HIS A 169 -5.67 -2.38 -14.34
N ALA A 170 -6.33 -1.56 -13.55
CA ALA A 170 -6.98 -0.34 -14.04
C ALA A 170 -6.00 0.63 -14.69
N MET A 171 -4.77 0.73 -14.18
CA MET A 171 -3.74 1.63 -14.73
C MET A 171 -2.96 1.01 -15.90
N ALA A 172 -2.88 -0.32 -16.01
CA ALA A 172 -2.15 -1.02 -17.06
C ALA A 172 -2.90 -2.26 -17.58
N PRO A 173 -4.07 -2.10 -18.20
CA PRO A 173 -4.96 -3.21 -18.52
C PRO A 173 -4.42 -4.21 -19.55
N ASN A 174 -3.39 -3.87 -20.31
CA ASN A 174 -2.75 -4.77 -21.27
C ASN A 174 -1.55 -5.54 -20.70
N ALA A 175 -1.14 -5.29 -19.44
CA ALA A 175 -0.13 -6.09 -18.78
C ALA A 175 -0.73 -7.44 -18.34
N LYS A 176 0.08 -8.51 -18.41
CA LYS A 176 -0.27 -9.75 -17.74
C LYS A 176 -0.24 -9.55 -16.23
N LEU A 177 -1.26 -10.00 -15.52
CA LEU A 177 -1.37 -9.82 -14.07
C LEU A 177 -1.11 -11.14 -13.34
N TYR A 178 -0.24 -11.11 -12.34
CA TYR A 178 -0.01 -12.21 -11.41
C TYR A 178 -0.42 -11.77 -10.00
N LEU A 179 -1.24 -12.56 -9.32
CA LEU A 179 -1.38 -12.52 -7.87
C LEU A 179 -0.53 -13.65 -7.29
N VAL A 180 0.50 -13.31 -6.53
CA VAL A 180 1.46 -14.26 -5.95
C VAL A 180 1.25 -14.30 -4.44
N GLU A 181 0.56 -15.33 -3.99
CA GLU A 181 0.09 -15.49 -2.63
C GLU A 181 1.16 -16.12 -1.73
N SER A 182 1.59 -15.42 -0.69
CA SER A 182 2.43 -15.97 0.37
C SER A 182 1.61 -16.86 1.29
N SER A 183 2.20 -17.97 1.71
CA SER A 183 1.53 -18.90 2.63
C SER A 183 1.42 -18.40 4.07
N GLN A 184 2.10 -17.33 4.41
CA GLN A 184 2.12 -16.72 5.75
C GLN A 184 2.46 -15.21 5.63
N VAL A 185 2.12 -14.48 6.66
CA VAL A 185 2.36 -13.03 6.81
C VAL A 185 3.69 -12.75 7.55
N ASN A 186 4.74 -13.48 7.23
CA ASN A 186 6.07 -13.32 7.84
C ASN A 186 7.20 -13.51 6.82
N THR A 187 8.41 -13.19 7.22
CA THR A 187 9.58 -12.97 6.36
C THR A 187 9.84 -14.05 5.32
N ASP A 188 10.12 -15.29 5.72
CA ASP A 188 10.63 -16.29 4.77
C ASP A 188 9.63 -16.68 3.67
N PRO A 189 8.36 -17.00 3.97
CA PRO A 189 7.37 -17.28 2.94
C PRO A 189 7.11 -16.09 2.01
N THR A 190 7.13 -14.86 2.55
CA THR A 190 6.91 -13.65 1.75
C THR A 190 8.07 -13.40 0.80
N TRP A 191 9.34 -13.58 1.25
CA TRP A 191 10.49 -13.48 0.32
C TRP A 191 10.47 -14.54 -0.77
N ALA A 192 9.96 -15.73 -0.49
CA ALA A 192 9.77 -16.74 -1.52
C ALA A 192 8.72 -16.32 -2.56
N ALA A 193 7.64 -15.65 -2.12
CA ALA A 193 6.63 -15.09 -3.01
C ALA A 193 7.19 -13.92 -3.86
N VAL A 194 7.96 -13.02 -3.27
CA VAL A 194 8.67 -11.94 -4.01
C VAL A 194 9.60 -12.50 -5.08
N GLN A 195 10.38 -13.55 -4.77
CA GLN A 195 11.27 -14.18 -5.74
C GLN A 195 10.50 -14.86 -6.88
N LEU A 196 9.38 -15.53 -6.57
CA LEU A 196 8.50 -16.11 -7.58
C LEU A 196 7.91 -15.02 -8.48
N ALA A 197 7.37 -13.95 -7.91
CA ALA A 197 6.84 -12.80 -8.62
C ALA A 197 7.88 -12.20 -9.58
N ALA A 198 9.08 -11.91 -9.08
CA ALA A 198 10.19 -11.40 -9.89
C ALA A 198 10.57 -12.34 -11.05
N SER A 199 10.55 -13.67 -10.80
CA SER A 199 10.82 -14.67 -11.84
C SER A 199 9.74 -14.69 -12.92
N LEU A 200 8.46 -14.62 -12.53
CA LEU A 200 7.32 -14.62 -13.45
C LEU A 200 7.32 -13.36 -14.33
N VAL A 201 7.49 -12.19 -13.72
CA VAL A 201 7.60 -10.92 -14.45
C VAL A 201 8.78 -10.92 -15.41
N ALA A 202 9.95 -11.38 -14.97
CA ALA A 202 11.14 -11.46 -15.83
C ALA A 202 10.96 -12.42 -17.02
N LYS A 203 10.22 -13.52 -16.84
CA LYS A 203 9.86 -14.49 -17.91
C LYS A 203 8.83 -13.91 -18.89
N ALA A 204 7.93 -13.05 -18.43
CA ALA A 204 6.96 -12.35 -19.27
C ALA A 204 7.58 -11.21 -20.12
N GLY A 205 8.89 -11.02 -20.01
CA GLY A 205 9.63 -10.00 -20.75
C GLY A 205 10.09 -8.83 -19.90
N GLY A 206 9.63 -8.72 -18.67
CA GLY A 206 9.88 -7.66 -17.71
C GLY A 206 8.58 -7.00 -17.25
N GLY A 207 8.70 -6.04 -16.35
CA GLY A 207 7.57 -5.31 -15.79
C GLY A 207 7.80 -4.90 -14.35
N VAL A 208 6.76 -4.96 -13.53
CA VAL A 208 6.78 -4.46 -12.15
C VAL A 208 6.29 -5.50 -11.14
N VAL A 209 6.73 -5.35 -9.88
CA VAL A 209 6.19 -6.07 -8.72
C VAL A 209 5.71 -5.02 -7.72
N SER A 210 4.49 -5.13 -7.20
CA SER A 210 3.95 -4.28 -6.14
C SER A 210 3.74 -5.05 -4.85
N MET A 211 4.03 -4.39 -3.72
CA MET A 211 3.99 -4.92 -2.37
C MET A 211 3.35 -3.88 -1.45
N SER A 212 2.09 -4.10 -1.09
CA SER A 212 1.32 -3.15 -0.29
C SER A 212 1.38 -3.43 1.21
N TRP A 213 2.47 -4.00 1.67
CA TRP A 213 2.71 -4.40 3.06
C TRP A 213 4.11 -4.00 3.52
N GLY A 214 4.31 -4.01 4.83
CA GLY A 214 5.61 -3.73 5.42
C GLY A 214 5.71 -4.13 6.88
N ASP A 215 6.91 -3.89 7.41
CA ASP A 215 7.26 -4.01 8.83
C ASP A 215 8.08 -2.81 9.26
N PRO A 216 8.12 -2.49 10.56
CA PRO A 216 9.11 -1.57 11.08
C PRO A 216 10.52 -2.01 10.70
N GLU A 217 11.35 -1.05 10.30
CA GLU A 217 12.73 -1.34 9.89
C GLU A 217 13.56 -1.99 11.00
N VAL A 218 14.46 -2.88 10.59
CA VAL A 218 15.42 -3.58 11.46
C VAL A 218 16.76 -3.72 10.74
N SER A 219 17.88 -3.70 11.44
CA SER A 219 19.23 -3.77 10.83
C SER A 219 19.47 -5.01 9.95
N GLN A 220 18.68 -6.06 10.11
CA GLN A 220 18.75 -7.28 9.29
C GLN A 220 18.27 -7.06 7.86
N GLU A 221 17.48 -6.03 7.60
CA GLU A 221 16.88 -5.72 6.28
C GLU A 221 17.93 -5.50 5.19
N LEU A 222 19.12 -4.96 5.54
CA LEU A 222 20.27 -4.85 4.63
C LEU A 222 20.61 -6.16 3.92
N SER A 223 20.30 -7.31 4.55
CA SER A 223 20.49 -8.62 3.95
C SER A 223 19.36 -9.04 3.00
N TRP A 224 18.23 -8.36 3.06
CA TRP A 224 17.02 -8.65 2.27
C TRP A 224 16.97 -7.87 0.95
N ASP A 225 17.73 -6.79 0.80
CA ASP A 225 17.82 -6.00 -0.44
C ASP A 225 18.15 -6.82 -1.69
N LYS A 226 18.84 -7.95 -1.51
CA LYS A 226 19.15 -8.89 -2.58
C LYS A 226 17.91 -9.44 -3.31
N TYR A 227 16.74 -9.43 -2.67
CA TYR A 227 15.50 -9.91 -3.26
C TYR A 227 14.94 -8.97 -4.33
N PHE A 228 15.36 -7.69 -4.34
CA PHE A 228 14.87 -6.64 -5.22
C PHE A 228 15.88 -6.23 -6.32
N THR A 229 16.81 -7.11 -6.67
CA THR A 229 17.91 -6.79 -7.60
C THR A 229 17.72 -7.27 -9.04
N ASN A 230 16.54 -7.83 -9.39
CA ASN A 230 16.26 -8.33 -10.73
C ASN A 230 16.19 -7.17 -11.75
N LYS A 231 17.09 -7.16 -12.73
CA LYS A 231 17.23 -6.08 -13.72
C LYS A 231 16.11 -6.02 -14.78
N LYS A 232 15.13 -6.92 -14.73
CA LYS A 232 13.94 -6.88 -15.58
C LYS A 232 12.67 -6.48 -14.81
N VAL A 233 12.81 -6.15 -13.54
CA VAL A 233 11.70 -5.91 -12.62
C VAL A 233 11.94 -4.62 -11.86
N VAL A 234 10.97 -3.73 -11.89
CA VAL A 234 10.90 -2.58 -10.98
C VAL A 234 10.00 -2.98 -9.81
N PHE A 235 10.51 -2.88 -8.60
CA PHE A 235 9.76 -3.20 -7.38
C PHE A 235 9.20 -1.93 -6.76
N PHE A 236 7.94 -1.99 -6.36
CA PHE A 236 7.20 -0.93 -5.66
C PHE A 236 6.75 -1.43 -4.30
N ALA A 237 6.67 -0.53 -3.34
CA ALA A 237 6.08 -0.81 -2.05
C ALA A 237 5.34 0.41 -1.48
N ALA A 238 4.30 0.15 -0.71
CA ALA A 238 3.65 1.16 0.11
C ALA A 238 4.63 1.75 1.11
N SER A 239 4.60 3.06 1.33
CA SER A 239 5.49 3.74 2.28
C SER A 239 4.99 3.64 3.74
N GLY A 240 3.75 3.17 3.95
CA GLY A 240 3.12 3.05 5.26
C GLY A 240 2.04 4.09 5.53
N ASP A 241 1.16 3.79 6.49
CA ASP A 241 -0.02 4.59 6.83
C ASP A 241 0.08 5.23 8.22
N SER A 242 1.29 5.34 8.76
CA SER A 242 1.51 5.87 10.11
C SER A 242 1.95 7.34 10.13
N GLY A 243 1.95 8.01 8.98
CA GLY A 243 2.38 9.42 8.85
C GLY A 243 3.90 9.61 8.84
N LEU A 244 4.31 10.88 8.83
CA LEU A 244 5.74 11.26 8.81
C LEU A 244 6.46 10.82 10.09
N GLY A 245 7.74 10.47 9.95
CA GLY A 245 8.60 10.01 11.05
C GLY A 245 8.46 8.53 11.36
N VAL A 246 7.78 7.77 10.50
CA VAL A 246 7.67 6.31 10.61
C VAL A 246 8.14 5.68 9.31
N SER A 247 9.15 4.84 9.42
CA SER A 247 9.72 4.10 8.31
C SER A 247 9.39 2.61 8.37
N ILE A 248 9.13 2.02 7.19
CA ILE A 248 8.82 0.60 7.05
C ILE A 248 9.62 -0.03 5.89
N TYR A 249 9.95 -1.29 6.05
CA TYR A 249 10.56 -2.11 5.02
C TYR A 249 9.49 -3.02 4.39
N PRO A 250 9.40 -3.21 3.04
CA PRO A 250 10.48 -2.97 2.06
C PRO A 250 10.49 -1.58 1.42
N GLY A 251 9.63 -0.65 1.79
CA GLY A 251 9.65 0.71 1.23
C GLY A 251 11.00 1.43 1.41
N ALA A 252 11.67 1.21 2.55
CA ALA A 252 12.98 1.78 2.85
C ALA A 252 14.13 1.21 2.00
N SER A 253 13.98 0.04 1.37
CA SER A 253 15.04 -0.55 0.53
C SER A 253 15.49 0.38 -0.60
N PRO A 254 16.80 0.57 -0.84
CA PRO A 254 17.30 1.35 -1.98
C PRO A 254 17.01 0.70 -3.34
N ASN A 255 16.50 -0.54 -3.35
CA ASN A 255 16.14 -1.30 -4.55
C ASN A 255 14.61 -1.37 -4.78
N VAL A 256 13.83 -0.56 -4.08
CA VAL A 256 12.37 -0.49 -4.16
C VAL A 256 11.95 0.96 -4.35
N VAL A 257 10.96 1.20 -5.20
CA VAL A 257 10.28 2.49 -5.32
C VAL A 257 9.22 2.57 -4.22
N ALA A 258 9.43 3.43 -3.24
CA ALA A 258 8.48 3.66 -2.17
C ALA A 258 7.40 4.66 -2.60
N VAL A 259 6.13 4.31 -2.45
CA VAL A 259 4.99 5.13 -2.87
C VAL A 259 4.25 5.66 -1.65
N GLY A 260 4.28 6.97 -1.49
CA GLY A 260 3.57 7.72 -0.45
C GLY A 260 2.14 8.04 -0.80
N GLY A 261 1.44 8.71 0.12
CA GLY A 261 0.02 9.01 0.03
C GLY A 261 -0.29 10.50 -0.08
N THR A 262 -1.10 10.85 -1.09
CA THR A 262 -1.68 12.18 -1.29
C THR A 262 -3.20 12.13 -1.18
N HIS A 263 -3.87 13.27 -1.30
CA HIS A 263 -5.32 13.36 -1.35
C HIS A 263 -5.76 14.41 -2.37
N PHE A 264 -6.78 14.05 -3.17
CA PHE A 264 -7.42 14.95 -4.10
C PHE A 264 -8.53 15.76 -3.42
N ASN A 265 -8.33 17.05 -3.28
CA ASN A 265 -9.42 17.95 -2.93
C ASN A 265 -10.33 18.18 -4.14
N ARG A 266 -11.63 18.02 -3.94
CA ARG A 266 -12.65 18.22 -4.96
C ARG A 266 -13.69 19.26 -4.54
N ASP A 267 -14.30 19.93 -5.51
CA ASP A 267 -15.42 20.83 -5.26
C ASP A 267 -16.75 20.05 -5.10
N SER A 268 -17.83 20.76 -4.82
CA SER A 268 -19.16 20.17 -4.67
C SER A 268 -19.72 19.49 -5.94
N ASN A 269 -19.11 19.73 -7.10
CA ASN A 269 -19.44 19.08 -8.37
C ASN A 269 -18.49 17.91 -8.68
N GLY A 270 -17.59 17.59 -7.77
CA GLY A 270 -16.58 16.53 -7.91
C GLY A 270 -15.41 16.91 -8.82
N ASN A 271 -15.23 18.20 -9.18
CA ASN A 271 -14.08 18.63 -9.95
C ASN A 271 -12.82 18.65 -9.08
N PHE A 272 -11.71 18.23 -9.65
CA PHE A 272 -10.39 18.31 -9.02
C PHE A 272 -9.99 19.77 -8.79
N ILE A 273 -9.55 20.09 -7.59
CA ILE A 273 -9.05 21.40 -7.20
C ILE A 273 -7.53 21.39 -7.10
N ASN A 274 -7.00 20.53 -6.26
CA ASN A 274 -5.55 20.33 -6.04
C ASN A 274 -5.29 19.00 -5.35
N GLU A 275 -4.03 18.59 -5.35
CA GLU A 275 -3.52 17.44 -4.65
C GLU A 275 -2.66 17.91 -3.47
N VAL A 276 -2.84 17.27 -2.32
CA VAL A 276 -2.13 17.62 -1.08
C VAL A 276 -1.60 16.37 -0.41
N TYR A 277 -0.54 16.49 0.40
CA TYR A 277 -0.10 15.39 1.26
C TYR A 277 -1.19 15.01 2.26
N TYR A 278 -1.38 13.73 2.48
CA TYR A 278 -2.35 13.22 3.45
C TYR A 278 -1.72 13.08 4.85
N THR A 279 -2.01 14.02 5.73
CA THR A 279 -1.37 14.10 7.07
C THR A 279 -1.72 12.98 8.04
N GLY A 280 -2.76 12.20 7.77
CA GLY A 280 -3.19 11.09 8.63
C GLY A 280 -2.67 9.73 8.19
N GLY A 281 -1.89 9.67 7.11
CA GLY A 281 -1.44 8.44 6.50
C GLY A 281 -0.08 8.59 5.85
N GLY A 282 0.21 8.39 4.70
CA GLY A 282 1.44 8.56 3.93
C GLY A 282 2.74 8.53 4.74
N GLY A 283 3.35 7.37 4.92
CA GLY A 283 4.61 7.24 5.66
C GLY A 283 5.78 7.88 4.90
N GLY A 284 6.71 8.47 5.63
CA GLY A 284 7.94 9.02 5.08
C GLY A 284 8.93 9.38 6.19
N ASP A 285 10.19 9.03 5.98
CA ASP A 285 11.28 9.32 6.93
C ASP A 285 12.65 9.05 6.28
N LEU A 286 13.69 9.22 7.06
CA LEU A 286 15.04 8.73 6.77
C LEU A 286 15.21 7.35 7.39
N SER A 287 15.59 6.36 6.59
CA SER A 287 15.89 5.04 7.12
C SER A 287 17.01 5.08 8.15
N PRO A 288 16.86 4.50 9.34
CA PRO A 288 17.92 4.41 10.32
C PRO A 288 19.01 3.40 9.93
N PHE A 289 18.79 2.54 8.94
CA PHE A 289 19.71 1.46 8.58
C PHE A 289 20.25 1.57 7.15
N GLU A 290 19.41 2.00 6.18
CA GLU A 290 19.78 2.05 4.78
C GLU A 290 20.62 3.29 4.49
N PRO A 291 21.82 3.13 3.88
CA PRO A 291 22.62 4.26 3.45
C PRO A 291 21.98 4.95 2.23
N ARG A 292 22.25 6.28 2.11
CA ARG A 292 21.80 7.03 0.95
C ARG A 292 22.29 6.40 -0.35
N PRO A 293 21.42 6.01 -1.27
CA PRO A 293 21.79 5.51 -2.58
C PRO A 293 22.27 6.66 -3.49
N SER A 294 23.02 6.30 -4.53
CA SER A 294 23.63 7.30 -5.43
C SER A 294 22.62 8.16 -6.19
N TYR A 295 21.44 7.64 -6.49
CA TYR A 295 20.37 8.41 -7.15
C TYR A 295 19.83 9.55 -6.28
N GLN A 296 19.99 9.50 -4.95
CA GLN A 296 19.64 10.57 -4.02
C GLN A 296 20.77 11.58 -3.77
N ASN A 297 21.86 11.53 -4.51
CA ASN A 297 22.95 12.50 -4.32
C ASN A 297 22.50 13.94 -4.59
N GLY A 298 21.58 14.16 -5.52
CA GLY A 298 21.02 15.49 -5.83
C GLY A 298 20.22 16.09 -4.65
N VAL A 299 19.70 15.27 -3.76
CA VAL A 299 18.91 15.67 -2.57
C VAL A 299 19.65 15.42 -1.25
N SER A 300 20.96 15.24 -1.30
CA SER A 300 21.82 14.96 -0.13
C SER A 300 21.74 16.00 0.98
N GLY A 301 21.38 17.24 0.66
CA GLY A 301 21.14 18.31 1.66
C GLY A 301 19.90 18.07 2.54
N ILE A 302 18.97 17.21 2.09
CA ILE A 302 17.75 16.80 2.82
C ILE A 302 18.02 15.46 3.51
N VAL A 303 18.39 14.42 2.76
CA VAL A 303 18.48 13.05 3.26
C VAL A 303 19.80 12.74 3.99
N GLY A 304 20.80 13.62 3.95
CA GLY A 304 22.08 13.41 4.64
C GLY A 304 22.81 12.16 4.13
N SER A 305 23.13 11.22 5.03
CA SER A 305 23.79 9.95 4.73
C SER A 305 22.85 8.76 4.62
N HIS A 306 21.55 8.97 4.82
CA HIS A 306 20.54 7.93 4.90
C HIS A 306 19.63 7.91 3.67
N ARG A 307 19.02 6.76 3.40
CA ARG A 307 17.95 6.62 2.41
C ARG A 307 16.74 7.42 2.90
N GLY A 308 16.32 8.43 2.13
CA GLY A 308 15.06 9.15 2.37
C GLY A 308 13.93 8.59 1.49
N TYR A 309 12.72 8.51 2.01
CA TYR A 309 11.54 8.10 1.26
C TYR A 309 10.24 8.73 1.82
N PRO A 310 9.11 8.71 1.09
CA PRO A 310 8.89 7.97 -0.16
C PRO A 310 9.71 8.53 -1.32
N ASP A 311 9.73 7.81 -2.45
CA ASP A 311 10.33 8.31 -3.69
C ASP A 311 9.34 9.14 -4.50
N VAL A 312 8.10 8.66 -4.55
CA VAL A 312 6.96 9.23 -5.27
C VAL A 312 5.70 9.08 -4.41
N ALA A 313 4.60 9.68 -4.85
CA ALA A 313 3.31 9.53 -4.19
C ALA A 313 2.18 9.35 -5.20
N SER A 314 1.05 8.84 -4.73
CA SER A 314 -0.22 8.77 -5.47
C SER A 314 -1.38 9.02 -4.53
N ASP A 315 -2.58 9.24 -5.08
CA ASP A 315 -3.76 9.44 -4.26
C ASP A 315 -3.93 8.25 -3.29
N PHE A 316 -4.27 8.59 -2.06
CA PHE A 316 -4.34 7.69 -0.91
C PHE A 316 -5.78 7.50 -0.43
N CYS A 317 -6.69 8.43 -0.69
CA CYS A 317 -8.08 8.37 -0.26
C CYS A 317 -9.00 9.18 -1.20
N CYS A 318 -10.09 8.64 -1.58
CA CYS A 318 -10.66 7.35 -1.28
C CYS A 318 -11.06 6.69 -2.60
N ALA A 319 -10.95 5.39 -2.72
CA ALA A 319 -11.23 4.62 -3.93
C ALA A 319 -12.27 3.54 -3.71
N ALA A 320 -12.92 3.08 -4.79
CA ALA A 320 -13.79 1.91 -4.75
C ALA A 320 -13.02 0.64 -5.04
N ILE A 321 -13.39 -0.46 -4.35
CA ILE A 321 -13.01 -1.83 -4.71
C ILE A 321 -14.24 -2.73 -4.75
N TYR A 322 -14.13 -3.85 -5.49
CA TYR A 322 -15.14 -4.90 -5.53
C TYR A 322 -14.58 -6.16 -4.87
N LEU A 323 -15.11 -6.52 -3.71
CA LEU A 323 -14.61 -7.59 -2.86
C LEU A 323 -15.74 -8.56 -2.51
N GLN A 324 -15.58 -9.85 -2.84
CA GLN A 324 -16.55 -10.91 -2.51
C GLN A 324 -18.00 -10.59 -2.90
N GLY A 325 -18.17 -10.00 -4.10
CA GLY A 325 -19.48 -9.70 -4.63
C GLY A 325 -20.10 -8.38 -4.17
N ALA A 326 -19.35 -7.49 -3.51
CA ALA A 326 -19.83 -6.19 -3.02
C ALA A 326 -18.79 -5.07 -3.19
N TRP A 327 -19.26 -3.84 -3.13
CA TRP A 327 -18.43 -2.64 -3.22
C TRP A 327 -18.07 -2.11 -1.84
N TYR A 328 -16.84 -1.53 -1.74
CA TYR A 328 -16.35 -0.87 -0.55
C TYR A 328 -15.60 0.39 -0.94
N SER A 329 -15.52 1.35 -0.01
CA SER A 329 -14.61 2.49 -0.09
C SER A 329 -13.38 2.21 0.75
N ILE A 330 -12.21 2.41 0.15
CA ILE A 330 -10.92 2.15 0.78
C ILE A 330 -9.95 3.32 0.59
N GLY A 331 -8.90 3.31 1.36
CA GLY A 331 -7.73 4.16 1.19
C GLY A 331 -6.49 3.49 1.78
N GLY A 332 -5.35 4.17 1.68
CA GLY A 332 -4.07 3.69 2.18
C GLY A 332 -2.96 3.78 1.13
N THR A 333 -1.69 3.73 1.57
CA THR A 333 -0.56 3.63 0.65
C THR A 333 -0.54 2.29 -0.10
N SER A 334 -1.32 1.32 0.37
CA SER A 334 -1.69 0.11 -0.36
C SER A 334 -2.41 0.39 -1.68
N TRP A 335 -3.25 1.43 -1.76
CA TRP A 335 -3.83 1.85 -3.02
C TRP A 335 -2.83 2.63 -3.89
N ALA A 336 -2.00 3.47 -3.28
CA ALA A 336 -1.01 4.27 -3.99
C ALA A 336 0.02 3.40 -4.72
N SER A 337 0.52 2.33 -4.08
CA SER A 337 1.58 1.48 -4.62
C SER A 337 1.20 0.77 -5.94
N PRO A 338 0.13 -0.05 -6.03
CA PRO A 338 -0.26 -0.73 -7.26
C PRO A 338 -0.71 0.25 -8.35
N THR A 339 -1.32 1.38 -7.96
CA THR A 339 -1.69 2.46 -8.89
C THR A 339 -0.45 3.03 -9.57
N PHE A 340 0.57 3.43 -8.81
CA PHE A 340 1.79 3.99 -9.38
C PHE A 340 2.59 2.94 -10.15
N ALA A 341 2.65 1.70 -9.66
CA ALA A 341 3.27 0.58 -10.36
C ALA A 341 2.59 0.32 -11.72
N GLY A 342 1.26 0.39 -11.78
CA GLY A 342 0.50 0.31 -13.02
C GLY A 342 0.82 1.45 -13.99
N ILE A 343 0.93 2.70 -13.50
CA ILE A 343 1.31 3.85 -14.33
C ILE A 343 2.70 3.66 -14.93
N VAL A 344 3.69 3.26 -14.14
CA VAL A 344 5.05 2.98 -14.62
C VAL A 344 5.07 1.81 -15.62
N ASN A 345 4.30 0.76 -15.37
CA ASN A 345 4.16 -0.34 -16.32
C ASN A 345 3.56 0.14 -17.64
N ALA A 346 2.50 0.96 -17.60
CA ALA A 346 1.85 1.50 -18.79
C ALA A 346 2.72 2.50 -19.57
N ALA A 347 3.63 3.21 -18.90
CA ALA A 347 4.63 4.06 -19.55
C ALA A 347 5.58 3.27 -20.47
N ALA A 348 5.76 1.99 -20.20
CA ALA A 348 6.53 1.04 -21.01
C ALA A 348 7.99 1.42 -21.26
N ASN A 349 8.59 2.15 -20.33
CA ASN A 349 9.98 2.64 -20.45
C ASN A 349 11.04 1.53 -20.31
N LYS A 350 10.64 0.37 -19.74
CA LYS A 350 11.49 -0.84 -19.64
C LYS A 350 12.81 -0.61 -18.90
N ALA A 351 12.73 0.08 -17.77
CA ALA A 351 13.90 0.31 -16.91
C ALA A 351 14.61 -1.00 -16.55
N LYS A 352 15.91 -0.93 -16.40
CA LYS A 352 16.74 -2.08 -16.02
C LYS A 352 16.77 -2.29 -14.51
N GLY A 353 15.58 -2.52 -13.92
CA GLY A 353 15.37 -2.70 -12.48
C GLY A 353 15.14 -1.39 -11.72
N SER A 354 14.79 -1.50 -10.46
CA SER A 354 14.36 -0.36 -9.62
C SER A 354 15.40 0.76 -9.52
N VAL A 355 16.69 0.42 -9.38
CA VAL A 355 17.74 1.44 -9.28
C VAL A 355 17.83 2.29 -10.56
N ALA A 356 17.60 1.69 -11.73
CA ALA A 356 17.58 2.43 -12.99
C ALA A 356 16.35 3.32 -13.10
N GLU A 357 15.19 2.83 -12.68
CA GLU A 357 13.94 3.59 -12.60
C GLU A 357 14.07 4.79 -11.66
N LEU A 358 14.54 4.55 -10.43
CA LEU A 358 14.80 5.59 -9.43
C LEU A 358 15.83 6.62 -9.92
N THR A 359 16.89 6.16 -10.60
CA THR A 359 17.90 7.08 -11.17
C THR A 359 17.26 8.01 -12.20
N MET A 360 16.37 7.50 -13.04
CA MET A 360 15.64 8.30 -14.03
C MET A 360 14.72 9.30 -13.32
N MET A 361 13.85 8.84 -12.42
CA MET A 361 12.92 9.70 -11.68
C MET A 361 13.65 10.84 -10.92
N TYR A 362 14.71 10.52 -10.19
CA TYR A 362 15.48 11.53 -9.46
C TYR A 362 16.26 12.48 -10.36
N SER A 363 16.57 12.07 -11.60
CA SER A 363 17.26 12.96 -12.56
C SER A 363 16.36 14.11 -13.04
N GLU A 364 15.04 13.94 -13.01
CA GLU A 364 14.06 14.97 -13.36
C GLU A 364 14.19 16.22 -12.48
N LEU A 365 14.54 16.08 -11.20
CA LEU A 365 14.77 17.21 -10.29
C LEU A 365 15.91 18.15 -10.77
N ALA A 366 16.81 17.68 -11.61
CA ALA A 366 17.89 18.51 -12.17
C ALA A 366 17.41 19.41 -13.31
N ASN A 367 16.24 19.13 -13.92
CA ASN A 367 15.65 19.90 -15.00
C ASN A 367 14.24 20.38 -14.60
N PRO A 368 14.06 21.57 -14.06
CA PRO A 368 12.76 22.06 -13.57
C PRO A 368 11.63 22.06 -14.61
N ILE A 369 11.95 22.11 -15.92
CA ILE A 369 10.95 22.08 -16.99
C ILE A 369 10.41 20.67 -17.15
N GLU A 370 11.28 19.68 -17.32
CA GLU A 370 10.92 18.26 -17.43
C GLU A 370 10.22 17.80 -16.15
N TYR A 371 10.79 18.12 -14.99
CA TYR A 371 10.16 17.81 -13.70
C TYR A 371 8.71 18.33 -13.60
N ALA A 372 8.45 19.60 -13.96
CA ALA A 372 7.11 20.19 -13.92
C ALA A 372 6.14 19.59 -14.97
N ASP A 373 6.66 19.00 -16.06
CA ASP A 373 5.84 18.33 -17.07
C ASP A 373 5.53 16.88 -16.68
N ASP A 374 6.41 16.23 -15.92
CA ASP A 374 6.37 14.80 -15.64
C ASP A 374 5.84 14.45 -14.25
N PHE A 375 6.01 15.36 -13.27
CA PHE A 375 5.55 15.19 -11.89
C PHE A 375 4.74 16.40 -11.39
N ASN A 376 3.80 16.14 -10.48
CA ASN A 376 3.17 17.18 -9.67
C ASN A 376 3.94 17.30 -8.36
N ASP A 377 4.54 18.44 -8.13
CA ASP A 377 5.23 18.77 -6.88
C ASP A 377 4.22 19.12 -5.78
N ILE A 378 4.14 18.31 -4.74
CA ILE A 378 3.11 18.40 -3.69
C ILE A 378 3.68 19.16 -2.49
N THR A 379 3.40 20.44 -2.40
CA THR A 379 3.94 21.35 -1.38
C THR A 379 2.95 21.73 -0.27
N GLN A 380 1.78 21.06 -0.24
CA GLN A 380 0.70 21.33 0.71
C GLN A 380 0.31 20.08 1.48
N GLY A 381 -0.32 20.27 2.64
CA GLY A 381 -0.80 19.20 3.52
C GLY A 381 -0.05 19.14 4.85
N ALA A 382 1.27 19.39 4.87
CA ALA A 382 2.05 19.50 6.09
C ALA A 382 3.18 20.55 5.96
N PRO A 383 3.68 21.10 7.08
CA PRO A 383 4.78 22.07 7.03
C PRO A 383 6.11 21.52 6.48
N GLN A 384 6.26 20.19 6.48
CA GLN A 384 7.43 19.48 5.96
C GLN A 384 7.43 19.38 4.44
N CYS A 385 6.25 19.46 3.78
CA CYS A 385 6.13 19.35 2.33
C CYS A 385 6.73 20.60 1.68
N LYS A 386 7.72 20.42 0.82
CA LYS A 386 8.55 21.46 0.22
C LYS A 386 8.62 21.29 -1.30
N VAL A 387 9.15 22.29 -1.98
CA VAL A 387 9.42 22.21 -3.40
C VAL A 387 10.55 21.20 -3.69
N GLY A 388 10.32 20.33 -4.66
CA GLY A 388 11.20 19.26 -5.03
C GLY A 388 11.05 18.04 -4.11
N PHE A 389 12.16 17.33 -3.84
CA PHE A 389 12.11 16.18 -2.94
C PHE A 389 11.85 16.58 -1.49
N ASP A 390 10.93 15.88 -0.86
CA ASP A 390 10.66 15.93 0.59
C ASP A 390 10.21 14.56 1.12
N GLU A 391 10.11 14.43 2.44
CA GLU A 391 9.67 13.20 3.12
C GLU A 391 8.13 13.01 3.11
N CYS A 392 7.36 14.01 2.63
CA CYS A 392 5.92 13.88 2.49
C CYS A 392 5.56 13.02 1.28
N THR A 393 6.12 13.36 0.11
CA THR A 393 5.67 12.86 -1.19
C THR A 393 6.81 12.47 -2.14
N GLY A 394 8.06 12.45 -1.63
CA GLY A 394 9.22 12.21 -2.46
C GLY A 394 9.40 13.30 -3.51
N ILE A 395 9.51 12.91 -4.76
CA ILE A 395 9.56 13.84 -5.90
C ILE A 395 8.16 14.20 -6.41
N GLY A 396 7.08 13.79 -5.75
CA GLY A 396 5.70 14.11 -6.10
C GLY A 396 4.92 12.98 -6.77
N SER A 397 3.72 13.32 -7.28
CA SER A 397 2.83 12.36 -7.95
C SER A 397 2.99 12.39 -9.47
N ALA A 398 2.41 11.38 -10.15
CA ALA A 398 2.45 11.30 -11.60
C ALA A 398 1.70 12.45 -12.28
N ARG A 399 2.24 12.98 -13.37
CA ARG A 399 1.57 13.97 -14.21
C ARG A 399 1.51 13.56 -15.68
N THR A 400 1.91 12.53 -16.09
CA THR A 400 1.76 11.85 -17.40
C THR A 400 2.49 10.51 -17.29
N TYR A 401 2.67 9.83 -18.41
CA TYR A 401 3.57 8.67 -18.48
C TYR A 401 5.06 9.04 -18.62
N ALA A 402 5.40 10.28 -18.88
CA ALA A 402 6.80 10.72 -19.03
C ALA A 402 7.52 10.71 -17.67
N GLY A 403 8.84 10.52 -17.70
CA GLY A 403 9.66 10.42 -16.48
C GLY A 403 9.47 9.12 -15.66
N LYS A 404 8.80 8.11 -16.22
CA LYS A 404 8.43 6.87 -15.53
C LYS A 404 8.68 5.64 -16.37
#